data_8a18564c64bbb4d527da4b857e18fa0e
#
_entry.id   8a18564c64bbb4d527da4b857e18fa0e
#
_cell.length_a   1.000
_cell.length_b   1.000
_cell.length_c   1.000
_cell.angle_alpha   90.00
_cell.angle_beta   90.00
_cell.angle_gamma   90.00
#
_symmetry.space_group_name_H-M   'P 1'
#
loop_
_entity.id
_entity.type
_entity.pdbx_description
1 polymer ?
#
loop_
_entity_poly.entity_id
_entity_poly.type
_entity_poly.pdbx_seq_one_letter_code
_entity_poly.pdbx_strand_id
1 'polypeptide(L)'
;MDTKYLMLLIEMFLQPTYTIEMAVALIGPVKDDTLPNTLDLQARDPNIEHAMLEYLETEDGRFLSGLLLRFETLVDISFAKLTARYGEGRPSRRLKPEQPRPFHFQLAEHPLKGDLFIATESYDDKAAVRPVRYFKIIRHQPREASVE
;
A
#
# COMPACT_ATOMS: atom_id res chain seq x y z
N MET A 1 -8.58 7.69 8.76
CA MET A 1 -7.89 6.37 8.64
C MET A 1 -7.22 6.03 9.95
N ASP A 2 -7.33 4.80 10.38
CA ASP A 2 -6.64 4.27 11.56
C ASP A 2 -5.92 2.96 11.22
N THR A 3 -5.21 2.40 12.19
CA THR A 3 -4.46 1.15 11.99
C THR A 3 -5.36 -0.02 11.61
N LYS A 4 -6.54 -0.11 12.21
CA LYS A 4 -7.49 -1.18 11.94
C LYS A 4 -7.96 -1.12 10.48
N TYR A 5 -8.25 0.08 9.98
CA TYR A 5 -8.65 0.27 8.58
C TYR A 5 -7.52 -0.11 7.62
N LEU A 6 -6.28 0.32 7.93
CA LEU A 6 -5.11 -0.06 7.13
C LEU A 6 -4.95 -1.58 7.06
N MET A 7 -5.08 -2.28 8.20
CA MET A 7 -4.96 -3.74 8.23
C MET A 7 -6.06 -4.42 7.44
N LEU A 8 -7.30 -3.94 7.51
CA LEU A 8 -8.40 -4.46 6.68
C LEU A 8 -8.13 -4.24 5.20
N LEU A 9 -7.63 -3.07 4.84
CA LEU A 9 -7.29 -2.76 3.45
C LEU A 9 -6.19 -3.68 2.93
N ILE A 10 -5.16 -3.96 3.72
CA ILE A 10 -4.09 -4.90 3.38
C ILE A 10 -4.69 -6.30 3.13
N GLU A 11 -5.53 -6.79 4.04
CA GLU A 11 -6.11 -8.13 3.92
C GLU A 11 -6.98 -8.26 2.68
N MET A 12 -7.75 -7.24 2.35
CA MET A 12 -8.57 -7.22 1.12
C MET A 12 -7.69 -7.15 -0.14
N PHE A 13 -6.71 -6.26 -0.13
CA PHE A 13 -5.85 -5.98 -1.28
C PHE A 13 -5.03 -7.21 -1.70
N LEU A 14 -4.67 -8.06 -0.76
CA LEU A 14 -3.89 -9.27 -1.03
C LEU A 14 -4.73 -10.48 -1.43
N GLN A 15 -6.03 -10.32 -1.60
CA GLN A 15 -6.89 -11.38 -2.15
C GLN A 15 -6.83 -11.39 -3.67
N PRO A 16 -6.70 -12.55 -4.33
CA PRO A 16 -6.68 -12.64 -5.79
C PRO A 16 -7.94 -12.07 -6.45
N THR A 17 -9.05 -12.08 -5.71
CA THR A 17 -10.35 -11.60 -6.18
C THR A 17 -10.53 -10.10 -6.07
N TYR A 18 -9.60 -9.38 -5.44
CA TYR A 18 -9.68 -7.93 -5.31
C TYR A 18 -9.29 -7.25 -6.63
N THR A 19 -10.20 -6.45 -7.16
CA THR A 19 -10.08 -5.87 -8.51
C THR A 19 -9.89 -4.35 -8.45
N ILE A 20 -9.48 -3.78 -9.58
CA ILE A 20 -9.41 -2.32 -9.76
C ILE A 20 -10.77 -1.69 -9.47
N GLU A 21 -11.86 -2.28 -9.96
CA GLU A 21 -13.21 -1.77 -9.76
C GLU A 21 -13.60 -1.74 -8.29
N MET A 22 -13.19 -2.73 -7.52
CA MET A 22 -13.42 -2.77 -6.06
C MET A 22 -12.65 -1.67 -5.35
N ALA A 23 -11.40 -1.42 -5.74
CA ALA A 23 -10.59 -0.35 -5.17
C ALA A 23 -11.17 1.03 -5.50
N VAL A 24 -11.61 1.24 -6.73
CA VAL A 24 -12.27 2.48 -7.16
C VAL A 24 -13.56 2.71 -6.37
N ALA A 25 -14.37 1.67 -6.20
CA ALA A 25 -15.61 1.75 -5.41
C ALA A 25 -15.34 2.14 -3.95
N LEU A 26 -14.26 1.64 -3.37
CA LEU A 26 -13.89 1.92 -1.98
C LEU A 26 -13.30 3.32 -1.81
N ILE A 27 -12.38 3.72 -2.66
CA ILE A 27 -11.54 4.92 -2.48
C ILE A 27 -12.15 6.13 -3.16
N GLY A 28 -12.49 6.03 -4.44
CA GLY A 28 -13.06 7.12 -5.23
C GLY A 28 -12.89 6.90 -6.73
N PRO A 29 -13.61 7.69 -7.55
CA PRO A 29 -13.58 7.52 -8.99
C PRO A 29 -12.22 7.88 -9.60
N VAL A 30 -11.95 7.32 -10.77
CA VAL A 30 -10.76 7.67 -11.56
C VAL A 30 -10.87 9.12 -12.03
N LYS A 31 -9.83 9.91 -11.73
CA LYS A 31 -9.74 11.30 -12.23
C LYS A 31 -8.72 11.47 -13.36
N ASP A 32 -7.73 10.58 -13.46
CA ASP A 32 -6.71 10.62 -14.49
C ASP A 32 -6.21 9.20 -14.78
N ASP A 33 -6.25 8.80 -16.05
CA ASP A 33 -5.77 7.50 -16.55
C ASP A 33 -4.75 7.67 -17.69
N THR A 34 -4.17 8.86 -17.85
CA THR A 34 -3.30 9.19 -18.99
C THR A 34 -1.89 8.62 -18.85
N LEU A 35 -1.45 8.31 -17.62
CA LEU A 35 -0.14 7.69 -17.39
C LEU A 35 -0.23 6.17 -17.55
N PRO A 36 0.78 5.53 -18.20
CA PRO A 36 0.78 4.08 -18.37
C PRO A 36 0.79 3.35 -17.02
N ASN A 37 -0.01 2.29 -16.94
CA ASN A 37 -0.06 1.40 -15.78
C ASN A 37 -0.42 2.06 -14.46
N THR A 38 -1.07 3.23 -14.52
CA THR A 38 -1.40 4.03 -13.34
C THR A 38 -2.80 4.62 -13.47
N LEU A 39 -3.54 4.62 -12.37
CA LEU A 39 -4.83 5.30 -12.28
C LEU A 39 -4.80 6.23 -11.07
N ASP A 40 -4.95 7.53 -11.30
CA ASP A 40 -5.16 8.49 -10.22
C ASP A 40 -6.63 8.52 -9.85
N LEU A 41 -6.91 8.42 -8.55
CA LEU A 41 -8.26 8.42 -8.03
C LEU A 41 -8.58 9.74 -7.32
N GLN A 42 -9.83 10.17 -7.42
CA GLN A 42 -10.37 11.23 -6.59
C GLN A 42 -10.91 10.63 -5.30
N ALA A 43 -10.09 10.64 -4.24
CA ALA A 43 -10.49 10.04 -2.97
C ALA A 43 -11.69 10.77 -2.37
N ARG A 44 -12.64 10.00 -1.81
CA ARG A 44 -13.80 10.56 -1.10
C ARG A 44 -13.43 11.07 0.29
N ASP A 45 -12.42 10.46 0.92
CA ASP A 45 -11.89 10.91 2.21
C ASP A 45 -11.10 12.22 1.99
N PRO A 46 -11.51 13.35 2.60
CA PRO A 46 -10.84 14.63 2.41
C PRO A 46 -9.41 14.66 2.93
N ASN A 47 -9.03 13.76 3.84
CA ASN A 47 -7.65 13.67 4.32
C ASN A 47 -6.73 12.90 3.37
N ILE A 48 -7.25 12.22 2.37
CA ILE A 48 -6.42 11.58 1.35
C ILE A 48 -6.14 12.62 0.25
N GLU A 49 -4.91 13.13 0.25
CA GLU A 49 -4.44 14.12 -0.72
C GLU A 49 -4.22 13.50 -2.09
N HIS A 50 -3.69 12.27 -2.12
CA HIS A 50 -3.38 11.57 -3.35
C HIS A 50 -3.68 10.08 -3.18
N ALA A 51 -4.40 9.52 -4.14
CA ALA A 51 -4.68 8.09 -4.22
C ALA A 51 -4.35 7.60 -5.62
N MET A 52 -3.56 6.53 -5.70
CA MET A 52 -3.09 6.00 -6.98
C MET A 52 -3.14 4.49 -6.96
N LEU A 53 -3.65 3.90 -8.05
CA LEU A 53 -3.54 2.47 -8.31
C LEU A 53 -2.47 2.22 -9.37
N GLU A 54 -1.72 1.14 -9.20
CA GLU A 54 -0.82 0.62 -10.23
C GLU A 54 -1.34 -0.72 -10.71
N TYR A 55 -1.19 -1.00 -12.00
CA TYR A 55 -1.60 -2.26 -12.58
C TYR A 55 -0.61 -2.74 -13.64
N LEU A 56 -0.62 -4.04 -13.89
CA LEU A 56 0.13 -4.68 -14.95
C LEU A 56 -0.83 -5.15 -16.03
N GLU A 57 -0.50 -4.94 -17.30
CA GLU A 57 -1.24 -5.53 -18.41
C GLU A 57 -0.88 -7.02 -18.52
N THR A 58 -1.89 -7.86 -18.53
CA THR A 58 -1.73 -9.31 -18.67
C THR A 58 -2.64 -9.83 -19.77
N GLU A 59 -2.45 -11.08 -20.17
CA GLU A 59 -3.31 -11.73 -21.17
C GLU A 59 -4.78 -11.78 -20.73
N ASP A 60 -5.00 -11.89 -19.41
CA ASP A 60 -6.33 -11.97 -18.81
C ASP A 60 -6.91 -10.59 -18.44
N GLY A 61 -6.25 -9.51 -18.82
CA GLY A 61 -6.64 -8.15 -18.48
C GLY A 61 -5.63 -7.45 -17.59
N ARG A 62 -6.11 -6.55 -16.73
CA ARG A 62 -5.26 -5.76 -15.84
C ARG A 62 -5.15 -6.42 -14.47
N PHE A 63 -3.93 -6.66 -14.02
CA PHE A 63 -3.64 -7.13 -12.68
C PHE A 63 -3.33 -5.94 -11.79
N LEU A 64 -4.15 -5.70 -10.77
CA LEU A 64 -3.92 -4.65 -9.78
C LEU A 64 -2.69 -4.99 -8.94
N SER A 65 -1.62 -4.21 -9.07
CA SER A 65 -0.33 -4.50 -8.46
C SER A 65 0.05 -3.58 -7.31
N GLY A 66 -0.51 -2.38 -7.23
CA GLY A 66 -0.14 -1.43 -6.19
C GLY A 66 -1.25 -0.46 -5.83
N LEU A 67 -1.21 0.00 -4.58
CA LEU A 67 -2.07 1.05 -4.06
C LEU A 67 -1.23 1.99 -3.23
N LEU A 68 -1.26 3.29 -3.57
CA LEU A 68 -0.62 4.33 -2.80
C LEU A 68 -1.67 5.30 -2.28
N LEU A 69 -1.62 5.57 -0.97
CA LEU A 69 -2.42 6.62 -0.34
C LEU A 69 -1.49 7.59 0.39
N ARG A 70 -1.60 8.87 0.05
CA ARG A 70 -0.90 9.96 0.70
C ARG A 70 -1.90 10.83 1.43
N PHE A 71 -1.54 11.24 2.65
CA PHE A 71 -2.43 11.99 3.53
C PHE A 71 -2.04 13.46 3.58
N GLU A 72 -3.03 14.33 3.58
CA GLU A 72 -2.83 15.78 3.78
C GLU A 72 -2.39 16.05 5.21
N THR A 73 -3.09 15.44 6.18
CA THR A 73 -2.72 15.48 7.59
C THR A 73 -2.20 14.11 8.01
N LEU A 74 -1.09 14.08 8.76
CA LEU A 74 -0.48 12.84 9.22
C LEU A 74 -1.50 11.97 9.97
N VAL A 75 -1.46 10.66 9.74
CA VAL A 75 -2.30 9.69 10.45
C VAL A 75 -1.42 8.85 11.36
N ASP A 76 -1.91 8.56 12.56
CA ASP A 76 -1.18 7.76 13.54
C ASP A 76 -1.43 6.27 13.28
N ILE A 77 -0.37 5.53 13.01
CA ILE A 77 -0.42 4.10 12.75
C ILE A 77 0.35 3.35 13.85
N SER A 78 -0.27 2.32 14.40
CA SER A 78 0.36 1.46 15.39
C SER A 78 1.30 0.46 14.71
N PHE A 79 2.60 0.73 14.79
CA PHE A 79 3.61 -0.19 14.28
C PHE A 79 3.70 -1.45 15.14
N ALA A 80 3.34 -1.36 16.43
CA ALA A 80 3.24 -2.53 17.29
C ALA A 80 2.20 -3.53 16.78
N LYS A 81 1.02 -3.06 16.34
CA LYS A 81 -0.03 -3.91 15.75
C LYS A 81 0.40 -4.50 14.41
N LEU A 82 1.08 -3.72 13.57
CA LEU A 82 1.59 -4.21 12.29
C LEU A 82 2.65 -5.30 12.51
N THR A 83 3.57 -5.07 13.45
CA THR A 83 4.61 -6.04 13.80
C THR A 83 4.01 -7.34 14.34
N ALA A 84 2.98 -7.25 15.20
CA ALA A 84 2.31 -8.42 15.74
C ALA A 84 1.65 -9.27 14.65
N ARG A 85 1.14 -8.65 13.58
CA ARG A 85 0.43 -9.35 12.50
C ARG A 85 1.34 -9.78 11.36
N TYR A 86 2.29 -8.94 10.96
CA TYR A 86 3.09 -9.13 9.74
C TYR A 86 4.55 -9.44 10.00
N GLY A 87 4.98 -9.45 11.26
CA GLY A 87 6.38 -9.61 11.62
C GLY A 87 7.12 -8.28 11.66
N GLU A 88 8.40 -8.33 11.99
CA GLU A 88 9.21 -7.12 12.12
C GLU A 88 9.42 -6.43 10.79
N GLY A 89 9.11 -5.14 10.76
CA GLY A 89 9.45 -4.29 9.66
C GLY A 89 10.91 -3.82 9.72
N ARG A 90 11.39 -3.29 8.61
CA ARG A 90 12.76 -2.78 8.47
C ARG A 90 12.75 -1.45 7.75
N PRO A 91 13.64 -0.51 8.12
CA PRO A 91 13.84 0.69 7.31
C PRO A 91 14.30 0.30 5.90
N SER A 92 13.66 0.88 4.89
CA SER A 92 14.07 0.74 3.50
C SER A 92 15.28 1.63 3.21
N ARG A 93 15.97 1.35 2.11
CA ARG A 93 17.07 2.17 1.64
C ARG A 93 16.57 3.57 1.24
N ARG A 94 17.27 4.61 1.72
CA ARG A 94 17.03 5.98 1.27
C ARG A 94 17.56 6.18 -0.14
N LEU A 95 16.77 6.87 -0.97
CA LEU A 95 17.25 7.37 -2.25
C LEU A 95 17.95 8.71 -2.07
N LYS A 96 17.51 9.54 -1.12
CA LYS A 96 18.09 10.85 -0.80
C LYS A 96 18.21 11.00 0.72
N PRO A 97 19.32 11.56 1.25
CA PRO A 97 19.54 11.69 2.69
C PRO A 97 18.48 12.52 3.42
N GLU A 98 17.90 13.51 2.76
CA GLU A 98 16.90 14.42 3.33
C GLU A 98 15.49 13.83 3.38
N GLN A 99 15.27 12.68 2.76
CA GLN A 99 13.96 12.03 2.78
C GLN A 99 13.81 11.07 3.97
N PRO A 100 12.64 11.00 4.61
CA PRO A 100 12.38 9.97 5.60
C PRO A 100 12.54 8.59 4.96
N ARG A 101 13.10 7.64 5.70
CA ARG A 101 13.16 6.25 5.23
C ARG A 101 11.77 5.65 5.27
N PRO A 102 11.27 5.10 4.15
CA PRO A 102 10.10 4.24 4.24
C PRO A 102 10.39 3.03 5.11
N PHE A 103 9.41 2.62 5.88
CA PHE A 103 9.49 1.40 6.69
C PHE A 103 8.81 0.28 5.91
N HIS A 104 9.44 -0.89 5.83
CA HIS A 104 9.00 -1.99 5.00
C HIS A 104 8.57 -3.19 5.84
N PHE A 105 7.35 -3.68 5.59
CA PHE A 105 6.84 -4.94 6.11
C PHE A 105 6.64 -5.91 4.97
N GLN A 106 7.14 -7.14 5.13
CA GLN A 106 6.95 -8.19 4.15
C GLN A 106 5.62 -8.91 4.44
N LEU A 107 4.76 -9.01 3.41
CA LEU A 107 3.42 -9.60 3.53
C LEU A 107 3.45 -10.99 2.88
N ALA A 108 4.09 -11.97 3.57
CA ALA A 108 4.41 -13.27 2.99
C ALA A 108 3.30 -14.31 3.17
N GLU A 109 2.45 -14.17 4.19
CA GLU A 109 1.46 -15.16 4.61
C GLU A 109 0.04 -14.85 4.11
N HIS A 110 -0.08 -14.38 2.87
CA HIS A 110 -1.36 -14.02 2.26
C HIS A 110 -1.56 -14.81 0.97
N PRO A 111 -2.81 -14.92 0.47
CA PRO A 111 -3.06 -15.57 -0.82
C PRO A 111 -2.21 -15.02 -1.95
N LEU A 112 -2.05 -13.69 -2.00
CA LEU A 112 -1.01 -13.06 -2.82
C LEU A 112 0.04 -12.49 -1.89
N LYS A 113 1.29 -12.76 -2.20
CA LYS A 113 2.41 -12.15 -1.46
C LYS A 113 2.52 -10.68 -1.82
N GLY A 114 2.98 -9.88 -0.88
CA GLY A 114 3.12 -8.46 -1.12
C GLY A 114 4.10 -7.79 -0.17
N ASP A 115 4.13 -6.47 -0.27
CA ASP A 115 4.98 -5.60 0.54
C ASP A 115 4.18 -4.37 0.97
N LEU A 116 4.43 -3.91 2.19
CA LEU A 116 3.90 -2.67 2.72
C LEU A 116 5.05 -1.71 2.97
N PHE A 117 5.00 -0.55 2.34
CA PHE A 117 5.94 0.55 2.57
C PHE A 117 5.22 1.70 3.25
N ILE A 118 5.77 2.19 4.35
CA ILE A 118 5.17 3.28 5.13
C ILE A 118 6.18 4.41 5.27
N ALA A 119 5.83 5.60 4.80
CA ALA A 119 6.62 6.80 5.06
C ALA A 119 6.15 7.45 6.36
N THR A 120 7.03 7.40 7.35
CA THR A 120 6.78 7.98 8.67
C THR A 120 7.67 9.20 8.89
N GLU A 121 7.12 10.18 9.61
CA GLU A 121 7.87 11.36 10.04
C GLU A 121 8.60 11.14 11.36
N SER A 122 8.43 9.98 11.98
CA SER A 122 9.13 9.63 13.21
C SER A 122 10.45 8.97 12.93
N TYR A 123 11.51 9.46 13.57
CA TYR A 123 12.84 8.86 13.52
C TYR A 123 13.10 7.93 14.70
N ASP A 124 12.14 7.79 15.61
CA ASP A 124 12.25 6.88 16.75
C ASP A 124 11.86 5.47 16.31
N ASP A 125 12.85 4.62 16.07
CA ASP A 125 12.66 3.24 15.61
C ASP A 125 11.89 2.37 16.62
N LYS A 126 11.77 2.81 17.86
CA LYS A 126 11.08 2.07 18.93
C LYS A 126 9.67 2.58 19.19
N ALA A 127 9.24 3.64 18.53
CA ALA A 127 7.90 4.17 18.74
C ALA A 127 6.83 3.16 18.30
N ALA A 128 5.94 2.81 19.23
CA ALA A 128 4.84 1.88 18.95
C ALA A 128 3.80 2.48 17.99
N VAL A 129 3.62 3.79 18.05
CA VAL A 129 2.72 4.55 17.17
C VAL A 129 3.53 5.64 16.48
N ARG A 130 3.35 5.77 15.18
CA ARG A 130 4.10 6.75 14.39
C ARG A 130 3.17 7.55 13.49
N PRO A 131 3.46 8.86 13.31
CA PRO A 131 2.76 9.67 12.31
C PRO A 131 3.20 9.27 10.91
N VAL A 132 2.23 9.01 10.03
CA VAL A 132 2.45 8.49 8.68
C VAL A 132 1.96 9.49 7.65
N ARG A 133 2.81 9.78 6.67
CA ARG A 133 2.51 10.66 5.53
C ARG A 133 1.86 9.89 4.37
N TYR A 134 2.40 8.72 4.04
CA TYR A 134 1.81 7.86 3.02
C TYR A 134 2.16 6.40 3.29
N PHE A 135 1.37 5.52 2.69
CA PHE A 135 1.75 4.12 2.58
C PHE A 135 1.51 3.61 1.16
N LYS A 136 2.25 2.58 0.80
CA LYS A 136 2.10 1.87 -0.46
C LYS A 136 2.01 0.37 -0.19
N ILE A 137 0.97 -0.26 -0.73
CA ILE A 137 0.82 -1.71 -0.70
C ILE A 137 1.11 -2.23 -2.10
N ILE A 138 2.02 -3.19 -2.19
CA ILE A 138 2.35 -3.88 -3.44
C ILE A 138 1.91 -5.32 -3.26
N ARG A 139 1.26 -5.88 -4.30
CA ARG A 139 1.01 -7.32 -4.36
C ARG A 139 1.67 -7.90 -5.59
N HIS A 140 2.18 -9.12 -5.44
CA HIS A 140 2.90 -9.78 -6.50
C HIS A 140 1.99 -10.70 -7.28
N GLN A 141 2.12 -10.63 -8.62
CA GLN A 141 1.42 -11.57 -9.48
C GLN A 141 1.87 -12.99 -9.15
N PRO A 142 0.93 -13.96 -9.03
CA PRO A 142 1.34 -15.35 -8.81
C PRO A 142 2.24 -15.78 -9.95
N ARG A 143 3.40 -16.33 -9.62
CA ARG A 143 4.20 -17.00 -10.63
C ARG A 143 3.43 -18.25 -11.02
N GLU A 144 3.10 -18.37 -12.29
CA GLU A 144 2.70 -19.65 -12.82
C GLU A 144 3.78 -20.65 -12.45
N ALA A 145 3.36 -21.80 -11.90
CA ALA A 145 4.29 -22.87 -11.65
C ALA A 145 5.06 -23.06 -12.96
N SER A 146 6.36 -22.74 -12.93
CA SER A 146 7.16 -22.86 -14.12
C SER A 146 7.04 -24.29 -14.60
N VAL A 147 6.52 -24.44 -15.77
CA VAL A 147 6.49 -25.74 -16.46
C VAL A 147 7.92 -25.98 -16.89
N GLU A 148 8.64 -26.55 -15.99
CA GLU A 148 9.97 -27.06 -16.31
C GLU A 148 9.87 -28.50 -16.82
#